data_80e2c1a5f990346dd04a4596459267b5
#
_entry.id   80e2c1a5f990346dd04a4596459267b5
#
_cell.length_a   1.000
_cell.length_b   1.000
_cell.length_c   1.000
_cell.angle_alpha   90.00
_cell.angle_beta   90.00
_cell.angle_gamma   90.00
#
_symmetry.space_group_name_H-M   'P 1'
#
loop_
_entity.id
_entity.type
_entity.pdbx_description
1 polymer ?
#
loop_
_entity_poly.entity_id
_entity_poly.type
_entity_poly.pdbx_seq_one_letter_code
_entity_poly.pdbx_strand_id
1 'polypeptide(L)'
;HPELVEDDFFKPDIQAIISVPQRSPEGAIYRTESAIDLLERTKKFNMEWVKGGHRKGSNSNNVSATISVKQDEWEEVGKWMWKFKDTFNGLAVLPYDNGSYTQAPFEDITEEKFLEMESHLNKINLRKIVEVTDETDLKDQAACAGGACEIV
;
A
#
# COMPACT_ATOMS: atom_id res chain seq x y z
N HIS A 1 -14.43 -18.34 6.56
CA HIS A 1 -13.10 -18.15 7.18
C HIS A 1 -13.17 -17.19 8.37
N PRO A 2 -14.01 -17.48 9.40
CA PRO A 2 -14.17 -16.58 10.54
C PRO A 2 -12.84 -16.35 11.29
N GLU A 3 -11.91 -17.30 11.24
CA GLU A 3 -10.59 -17.23 11.88
C GLU A 3 -9.67 -16.16 11.26
N LEU A 4 -10.01 -15.67 10.07
CA LEU A 4 -9.26 -14.66 9.34
C LEU A 4 -9.98 -13.31 9.31
N VAL A 5 -11.09 -13.19 10.03
CA VAL A 5 -11.91 -11.98 10.08
C VAL A 5 -11.96 -11.46 11.50
N GLU A 6 -11.70 -10.18 11.66
CA GLU A 6 -11.80 -9.46 12.93
C GLU A 6 -12.50 -8.11 12.72
N ASP A 7 -13.03 -7.54 13.78
CA ASP A 7 -13.64 -6.22 13.74
C ASP A 7 -12.57 -5.15 13.49
N ASP A 8 -12.91 -4.14 12.70
CA ASP A 8 -12.05 -2.95 12.55
C ASP A 8 -11.92 -2.23 13.89
N PHE A 9 -10.68 -1.88 14.27
CA PHE A 9 -10.41 -1.24 15.55
C PHE A 9 -11.12 0.12 15.73
N PHE A 10 -11.25 0.89 14.65
CA PHE A 10 -11.84 2.23 14.69
C PHE A 10 -13.34 2.22 14.43
N LYS A 11 -13.85 1.22 13.70
CA LYS A 11 -15.25 1.13 13.27
C LYS A 11 -15.78 -0.30 13.37
N PRO A 12 -15.81 -0.90 14.58
CA PRO A 12 -16.12 -2.32 14.75
C PRO A 12 -17.55 -2.69 14.31
N ASP A 13 -18.48 -1.75 14.37
CA ASP A 13 -19.89 -2.01 14.00
C ASP A 13 -20.17 -1.90 12.49
N ILE A 14 -19.20 -1.41 11.70
CA ILE A 14 -19.43 -1.05 10.29
C ILE A 14 -18.41 -1.74 9.36
N GLN A 15 -17.23 -2.02 9.85
CA GLN A 15 -16.12 -2.54 9.05
C GLN A 15 -15.50 -3.78 9.70
N ALA A 16 -15.05 -4.70 8.86
CA ALA A 16 -14.29 -5.85 9.28
C ALA A 16 -12.95 -5.92 8.52
N ILE A 17 -11.93 -6.40 9.19
CA ILE A 17 -10.62 -6.65 8.60
C ILE A 17 -10.52 -8.13 8.22
N ILE A 18 -10.11 -8.40 7.00
CA ILE A 18 -9.87 -9.75 6.51
C ILE A 18 -8.37 -9.93 6.32
N SER A 19 -7.78 -10.82 7.10
CA SER A 19 -6.36 -11.13 7.02
C SER A 19 -6.08 -12.22 6.00
N VAL A 20 -5.27 -11.94 5.00
CA VAL A 20 -4.91 -12.87 3.93
C VAL A 20 -3.42 -13.19 4.01
N PRO A 21 -3.03 -14.42 4.41
CA PRO A 21 -1.63 -14.80 4.44
C PRO A 21 -1.07 -14.88 3.02
N GLN A 22 0.09 -14.28 2.81
CA GLN A 22 0.78 -14.30 1.54
C GLN A 22 2.25 -14.65 1.73
N ARG A 23 2.78 -15.49 0.86
CA ARG A 23 4.20 -15.80 0.83
C ARG A 23 4.92 -14.81 -0.08
N SER A 24 5.95 -14.16 0.45
CA SER A 24 6.81 -13.31 -0.37
C SER A 24 7.52 -14.16 -1.44
N PRO A 25 7.56 -13.71 -2.70
CA PRO A 25 8.32 -14.40 -3.74
C PRO A 25 9.82 -14.32 -3.46
N GLU A 26 10.58 -15.20 -4.09
CA GLU A 26 12.04 -15.13 -4.06
C GLU A 26 12.52 -13.77 -4.62
N GLY A 27 13.46 -13.14 -3.93
CA GLY A 27 13.98 -11.81 -4.29
C GLY A 27 13.06 -10.64 -3.92
N ALA A 28 12.00 -10.87 -3.13
CA ALA A 28 11.17 -9.79 -2.60
C ALA A 28 12.01 -8.82 -1.77
N ILE A 29 11.70 -7.54 -1.91
CA ILE A 29 12.32 -6.48 -1.12
C ILE A 29 11.46 -6.27 0.12
N TYR A 30 12.08 -6.43 1.29
CA TYR A 30 11.38 -6.32 2.57
C TYR A 30 11.30 -4.87 3.06
N ARG A 31 10.42 -4.63 4.02
CA ARG A 31 10.21 -3.31 4.66
C ARG A 31 11.42 -2.77 5.42
N THR A 32 12.48 -3.57 5.54
CA THR A 32 13.76 -3.19 6.17
C THR A 32 14.67 -2.39 5.26
N GLU A 33 14.31 -2.19 3.99
CA GLU A 33 15.07 -1.34 3.07
C GLU A 33 15.27 0.07 3.60
N SER A 34 16.29 0.78 3.11
CA SER A 34 16.52 2.17 3.46
C SER A 34 15.49 3.10 2.79
N ALA A 35 15.25 4.28 3.39
CA ALA A 35 14.43 5.30 2.77
C ALA A 35 14.95 5.71 1.38
N ILE A 36 16.27 5.76 1.20
CA ILE A 36 16.92 6.08 -0.09
C ILE A 36 16.68 5.00 -1.13
N ASP A 37 16.73 3.72 -0.78
CA ASP A 37 16.45 2.63 -1.73
C ASP A 37 15.02 2.72 -2.28
N LEU A 38 14.04 3.00 -1.43
CA LEU A 38 12.66 3.20 -1.84
C LEU A 38 12.49 4.46 -2.71
N LEU A 39 13.17 5.55 -2.37
CA LEU A 39 13.18 6.78 -3.17
C LEU A 39 13.81 6.56 -4.56
N GLU A 40 14.93 5.86 -4.64
CA GLU A 40 15.56 5.51 -5.93
C GLU A 40 14.64 4.64 -6.79
N ARG A 41 13.92 3.70 -6.18
CA ARG A 41 12.93 2.88 -6.88
C ARG A 41 11.75 3.73 -7.37
N THR A 42 11.23 4.64 -6.56
CA THR A 42 10.18 5.57 -6.95
C THR A 42 10.62 6.43 -8.13
N LYS A 43 11.84 6.98 -8.07
CA LYS A 43 12.44 7.73 -9.18
C LYS A 43 12.53 6.89 -10.45
N LYS A 44 13.00 5.64 -10.33
CA LYS A 44 13.12 4.72 -11.46
C LYS A 44 11.76 4.49 -12.14
N PHE A 45 10.72 4.18 -11.38
CA PHE A 45 9.36 4.02 -11.92
C PHE A 45 8.84 5.32 -12.57
N ASN A 46 9.08 6.47 -11.96
CA ASN A 46 8.68 7.75 -12.55
C ASN A 46 9.37 7.97 -13.89
N MET A 47 10.68 7.79 -13.95
CA MET A 47 11.47 8.08 -15.14
C MET A 47 11.25 7.08 -16.28
N GLU A 48 11.20 5.77 -15.95
CA GLU A 48 11.17 4.71 -16.95
C GLU A 48 9.75 4.29 -17.34
N TRP A 49 8.79 4.39 -16.43
CA TRP A 49 7.40 4.01 -16.67
C TRP A 49 6.50 5.21 -16.93
N VAL A 50 6.40 6.16 -15.98
CA VAL A 50 5.47 7.29 -16.10
C VAL A 50 5.88 8.23 -17.20
N LYS A 51 7.13 8.72 -17.21
CA LYS A 51 7.65 9.64 -18.23
C LYS A 51 7.88 8.95 -19.58
N GLY A 52 8.11 7.64 -19.57
CA GLY A 52 8.19 6.81 -20.77
C GLY A 52 6.84 6.56 -21.43
N GLY A 53 5.73 6.76 -20.72
CA GLY A 53 4.37 6.52 -21.20
C GLY A 53 3.91 7.47 -22.32
N HIS A 54 2.67 7.27 -22.77
CA HIS A 54 2.09 8.06 -23.87
C HIS A 54 1.68 9.48 -23.45
N ARG A 55 1.40 9.72 -22.16
CA ARG A 55 1.06 11.06 -21.66
C ARG A 55 2.33 11.87 -21.40
N LYS A 56 2.35 13.07 -21.92
CA LYS A 56 3.46 14.02 -21.78
C LYS A 56 2.98 15.28 -21.07
N GLY A 57 3.94 16.02 -20.50
CA GLY A 57 3.69 17.29 -19.81
C GLY A 57 3.43 17.13 -18.31
N SER A 58 2.80 18.12 -17.70
CA SER A 58 2.57 18.21 -16.26
C SER A 58 1.48 17.27 -15.73
N ASN A 59 0.59 16.83 -16.60
CA ASN A 59 -0.51 15.93 -16.22
C ASN A 59 -0.12 14.46 -16.44
N SER A 60 0.80 13.97 -15.62
CA SER A 60 1.25 12.59 -15.63
C SER A 60 0.82 11.86 -14.35
N ASN A 61 0.78 10.53 -14.40
CA ASN A 61 0.47 9.72 -13.24
C ASN A 61 1.52 9.91 -12.13
N ASN A 62 1.10 9.77 -10.89
CA ASN A 62 2.00 9.75 -9.74
C ASN A 62 2.47 8.31 -9.44
N VAL A 63 3.73 8.16 -9.06
CA VAL A 63 4.22 6.96 -8.38
C VAL A 63 4.04 7.21 -6.90
N SER A 64 2.92 6.72 -6.35
CA SER A 64 2.60 6.88 -4.93
C SER A 64 3.50 6.02 -4.06
N ALA A 65 4.13 6.62 -3.07
CA ALA A 65 4.93 5.92 -2.08
C ALA A 65 4.86 6.62 -0.72
N THR A 66 4.91 5.81 0.34
CA THR A 66 5.12 6.29 1.70
C THR A 66 6.53 5.94 2.12
N ILE A 67 7.34 6.95 2.35
CA ILE A 67 8.75 6.81 2.72
C ILE A 67 8.83 6.85 4.24
N SER A 68 9.15 5.72 4.86
CA SER A 68 9.42 5.64 6.30
C SER A 68 10.90 5.95 6.54
N VAL A 69 11.18 7.01 7.29
CA VAL A 69 12.53 7.57 7.46
C VAL A 69 13.00 7.33 8.89
N LYS A 70 14.11 6.61 9.04
CA LYS A 70 14.78 6.41 10.33
C LYS A 70 15.43 7.71 10.79
N GLN A 71 15.73 7.80 12.08
CA GLN A 71 16.22 9.03 12.70
C GLN A 71 17.52 9.56 12.08
N ASP A 72 18.36 8.69 11.59
CA ASP A 72 19.66 8.99 10.98
C ASP A 72 19.59 9.24 9.46
N GLU A 73 18.45 8.97 8.81
CA GLU A 73 18.28 9.11 7.36
C GLU A 73 17.72 10.48 6.93
N TRP A 74 17.18 11.30 7.84
CA TRP A 74 16.45 12.53 7.50
C TRP A 74 17.24 13.54 6.67
N GLU A 75 18.52 13.72 6.99
CA GLU A 75 19.35 14.69 6.27
C GLU A 75 19.60 14.22 4.84
N GLU A 76 19.87 12.93 4.65
CA GLU A 76 20.13 12.34 3.34
C GLU A 76 18.86 12.34 2.48
N VAL A 77 17.73 11.97 3.05
CA VAL A 77 16.42 12.01 2.40
C VAL A 77 16.11 13.44 1.92
N GLY A 78 16.31 14.44 2.77
CA GLY A 78 16.08 15.83 2.40
C GLY A 78 16.97 16.29 1.23
N LYS A 79 18.25 15.95 1.25
CA LYS A 79 19.21 16.24 0.16
C LYS A 79 18.81 15.53 -1.12
N TRP A 80 18.39 14.27 -1.02
CA TRP A 80 17.94 13.48 -2.15
C TRP A 80 16.67 14.09 -2.78
N MET A 81 15.66 14.38 -2.00
CA MET A 81 14.41 14.97 -2.47
C MET A 81 14.64 16.31 -3.16
N TRP A 82 15.51 17.15 -2.62
CA TRP A 82 15.87 18.42 -3.26
C TRP A 82 16.58 18.21 -4.60
N LYS A 83 17.55 17.30 -4.64
CA LYS A 83 18.33 17.01 -5.84
C LYS A 83 17.47 16.45 -6.98
N PHE A 84 16.50 15.60 -6.65
CA PHE A 84 15.69 14.87 -7.61
C PHE A 84 14.22 15.31 -7.66
N LYS A 85 13.94 16.54 -7.24
CA LYS A 85 12.59 17.12 -7.12
C LYS A 85 11.72 16.98 -8.38
N ASP A 86 12.31 16.88 -9.57
CA ASP A 86 11.62 16.75 -10.85
C ASP A 86 11.37 15.28 -11.26
N THR A 87 11.68 14.32 -10.38
CA THR A 87 11.56 12.89 -10.65
C THR A 87 10.45 12.19 -9.87
N PHE A 88 9.67 12.92 -9.11
CA PHE A 88 8.48 12.45 -8.43
C PHE A 88 7.43 13.56 -8.40
N ASN A 89 6.15 13.20 -8.21
CA ASN A 89 5.06 14.18 -8.13
C ASN A 89 4.70 14.46 -6.67
N GLY A 90 4.31 13.41 -5.93
CA GLY A 90 3.98 13.50 -4.52
C GLY A 90 4.44 12.27 -3.76
N LEU A 91 4.98 12.49 -2.57
CA LEU A 91 5.43 11.46 -1.64
C LEU A 91 4.90 11.76 -0.25
N ALA A 92 4.47 10.73 0.47
CA ALA A 92 4.27 10.82 1.91
C ALA A 92 5.60 10.45 2.60
N VAL A 93 6.08 11.33 3.49
CA VAL A 93 7.33 11.09 4.23
C VAL A 93 6.98 11.07 5.71
N LEU A 94 7.19 9.93 6.36
CA LEU A 94 6.81 9.69 7.74
C LEU A 94 8.02 9.21 8.55
N PRO A 95 8.07 9.51 9.85
CA PRO A 95 9.03 8.88 10.74
C PRO A 95 8.83 7.35 10.75
N TYR A 96 9.94 6.62 10.81
CA TYR A 96 9.88 5.17 10.99
C TYR A 96 9.41 4.86 12.42
N ASP A 97 8.26 4.21 12.53
CA ASP A 97 7.60 3.92 13.81
C ASP A 97 7.69 2.45 14.25
N ASN A 98 8.47 1.66 13.53
CA ASN A 98 8.68 0.24 13.80
C ASN A 98 7.39 -0.62 13.82
N GLY A 99 6.33 -0.16 13.16
CA GLY A 99 5.10 -0.95 13.01
C GLY A 99 4.10 -0.81 14.16
N SER A 100 4.02 0.36 14.79
CA SER A 100 3.04 0.66 15.85
C SER A 100 1.59 0.81 15.35
N TYR A 101 1.38 0.66 14.05
CA TYR A 101 0.05 0.84 13.44
C TYR A 101 -0.86 -0.34 13.79
N THR A 102 -1.97 -0.07 14.49
CA THR A 102 -2.99 -1.08 14.80
C THR A 102 -3.65 -1.54 13.49
N GLN A 103 -3.71 -2.84 13.25
CA GLN A 103 -4.27 -3.42 12.02
C GLN A 103 -3.65 -2.82 10.74
N ALA A 104 -2.33 -2.86 10.65
CA ALA A 104 -1.60 -2.38 9.49
C ALA A 104 -2.04 -3.14 8.21
N PRO A 105 -2.12 -2.44 7.04
CA PRO A 105 -2.49 -3.09 5.77
C PRO A 105 -1.57 -4.24 5.36
N PHE A 106 -0.32 -4.21 5.82
CA PHE A 106 0.67 -5.27 5.63
C PHE A 106 1.45 -5.45 6.92
N GLU A 107 1.53 -6.69 7.37
CA GLU A 107 2.28 -7.10 8.56
C GLU A 107 3.19 -8.26 8.23
N ASP A 108 4.40 -8.22 8.77
CA ASP A 108 5.31 -9.36 8.70
C ASP A 108 4.88 -10.41 9.72
N ILE A 109 4.72 -11.65 9.30
CA ILE A 109 4.35 -12.77 10.15
C ILE A 109 5.42 -13.86 10.10
N THR A 110 5.50 -14.68 11.16
CA THR A 110 6.38 -15.83 11.17
C THR A 110 5.88 -16.95 10.26
N GLU A 111 6.76 -17.89 9.92
CA GLU A 111 6.37 -19.05 9.12
C GLU A 111 5.29 -19.89 9.82
N GLU A 112 5.40 -20.06 11.14
CA GLU A 112 4.40 -20.79 11.92
C GLU A 112 3.03 -20.12 11.83
N LYS A 113 2.98 -18.78 11.96
CA LYS A 113 1.73 -18.01 11.82
C LYS A 113 1.18 -18.09 10.41
N PHE A 114 2.04 -18.02 9.42
CA PHE A 114 1.64 -18.20 8.01
C PHE A 114 0.98 -19.57 7.79
N LEU A 115 1.61 -20.66 8.25
CA LEU A 115 1.08 -22.03 8.10
C LEU A 115 -0.23 -22.23 8.87
N GLU A 116 -0.36 -21.65 10.06
CA GLU A 116 -1.61 -21.64 10.81
C GLU A 116 -2.73 -20.99 9.99
N MET A 117 -2.50 -19.77 9.52
CA MET A 117 -3.49 -19.03 8.73
C MET A 117 -3.80 -19.71 7.40
N GLU A 118 -2.78 -20.24 6.71
CA GLU A 118 -2.95 -20.95 5.46
C GLU A 118 -3.84 -22.21 5.64
N SER A 119 -3.74 -22.89 6.79
CA SER A 119 -4.55 -24.06 7.10
C SER A 119 -6.06 -23.79 7.14
N HIS A 120 -6.45 -22.55 7.40
CA HIS A 120 -7.84 -22.11 7.40
C HIS A 120 -8.35 -21.72 6.00
N LEU A 121 -7.46 -21.55 5.02
CA LEU A 121 -7.86 -21.21 3.65
C LEU A 121 -8.48 -22.39 2.93
N ASN A 122 -9.70 -22.22 2.44
CA ASN A 122 -10.37 -23.18 1.57
C ASN A 122 -10.47 -22.60 0.16
N LYS A 123 -10.44 -23.50 -0.82
CA LYS A 123 -10.62 -23.08 -2.21
C LYS A 123 -11.99 -22.45 -2.43
N ILE A 124 -12.00 -21.19 -2.77
CA ILE A 124 -13.23 -20.45 -3.08
C ILE A 124 -13.71 -20.83 -4.49
N ASN A 125 -14.98 -21.20 -4.58
CA ASN A 125 -15.63 -21.44 -5.87
C ASN A 125 -16.51 -20.24 -6.23
N LEU A 126 -15.96 -19.33 -7.02
CA LEU A 126 -16.66 -18.09 -7.43
C LEU A 126 -17.97 -18.36 -8.20
N ARG A 127 -18.14 -19.55 -8.80
CA ARG A 127 -19.39 -19.93 -9.50
C ARG A 127 -20.56 -20.20 -8.55
N LYS A 128 -20.27 -20.35 -7.24
CA LYS A 128 -21.31 -20.52 -6.20
C LYS A 128 -21.76 -19.20 -5.58
N ILE A 129 -21.13 -18.10 -5.93
CA ILE A 129 -21.53 -16.79 -5.46
C ILE A 129 -22.78 -16.42 -6.26
N VAL A 130 -23.88 -16.19 -5.53
CA VAL A 130 -25.14 -15.70 -6.09
C VAL A 130 -25.35 -14.32 -5.50
N GLU A 131 -25.22 -13.31 -6.33
CA GLU A 131 -25.55 -11.93 -5.97
C GLU A 131 -27.05 -11.73 -6.19
N VAL A 132 -27.79 -11.55 -5.11
CA VAL A 132 -29.26 -11.45 -5.15
C VAL A 132 -29.67 -10.00 -5.35
N THR A 133 -28.94 -9.07 -4.75
CA THR A 133 -29.16 -7.62 -4.86
C THR A 133 -27.81 -6.93 -4.90
N ASP A 134 -27.69 -5.89 -5.70
CA ASP A 134 -26.53 -4.99 -5.69
C ASP A 134 -26.88 -3.79 -4.79
N GLU A 135 -26.34 -3.79 -3.58
CA GLU A 135 -26.50 -2.71 -2.61
C GLU A 135 -25.28 -1.75 -2.59
N THR A 136 -24.43 -1.84 -3.60
CA THR A 136 -23.23 -1.00 -3.71
C THR A 136 -23.64 0.46 -3.92
N ASP A 137 -23.43 1.32 -2.93
CA ASP A 137 -23.53 2.77 -3.08
C ASP A 137 -22.14 3.37 -3.18
N LEU A 138 -21.77 3.78 -4.40
CA LEU A 138 -20.46 4.40 -4.67
C LEU A 138 -20.48 5.93 -4.51
N LYS A 139 -21.62 6.54 -4.17
CA LYS A 139 -21.73 8.00 -4.11
C LYS A 139 -20.89 8.64 -3.01
N ASP A 140 -20.67 7.89 -1.91
CA ASP A 140 -19.91 8.36 -0.76
C ASP A 140 -18.46 7.83 -0.75
N GLN A 141 -18.03 7.13 -1.81
CA GLN A 141 -16.64 6.67 -1.91
C GLN A 141 -15.79 7.75 -2.55
N ALA A 142 -14.77 8.20 -1.80
CA ALA A 142 -13.74 9.07 -2.33
C ALA A 142 -13.03 8.40 -3.49
N ALA A 143 -13.28 8.85 -4.71
CA ALA A 143 -12.63 8.36 -5.90
C ALA A 143 -11.46 9.27 -6.27
N CYS A 144 -10.29 8.70 -6.50
CA CYS A 144 -9.18 9.41 -7.13
C CYS A 144 -9.45 9.52 -8.63
N ALA A 145 -10.00 10.64 -9.06
CA ALA A 145 -10.17 10.96 -10.47
C ALA A 145 -9.02 11.89 -10.93
N GLY A 146 -8.11 11.34 -11.73
CA GLY A 146 -7.15 12.14 -12.50
C GLY A 146 -6.15 12.99 -11.70
N GLY A 147 -5.80 12.58 -10.48
CA GLY A 147 -4.78 13.24 -9.65
C GLY A 147 -5.33 14.24 -8.63
N ALA A 148 -6.64 14.32 -8.48
CA ALA A 148 -7.28 15.02 -7.36
C ALA A 148 -8.09 14.03 -6.52
N CYS A 149 -7.91 14.06 -5.18
CA CYS A 149 -8.84 13.43 -4.27
C CYS A 149 -9.99 14.41 -4.04
N GLU A 150 -11.18 14.12 -4.52
CA GLU A 150 -12.36 14.82 -4.06
C GLU A 150 -12.76 14.24 -2.70
N ILE A 151 -12.49 15.02 -1.66
CA ILE A 151 -13.07 14.80 -0.34
C ILE A 151 -14.40 15.55 -0.37
N VAL A 152 -15.48 14.81 -0.38
CA VAL A 152 -16.84 15.35 -0.17
C VAL A 152 -17.11 15.42 1.31
#